data_a61ca4fa4bc0252ad60490ef6682e86a
#
_entry.id   a61ca4fa4bc0252ad60490ef6682e86a
#
_cell.length_a   1.000
_cell.length_b   1.000
_cell.length_c   1.000
_cell.angle_alpha   90.00
_cell.angle_beta   90.00
_cell.angle_gamma   90.00
#
_symmetry.space_group_name_H-M   'P 1'
#
loop_
_entity.id
_entity.type
_entity.pdbx_description
1 polymer ?
#
loop_
_entity_poly.entity_id
_entity_poly.type
_entity_poly.pdbx_seq_one_letter_code
_entity_poly.pdbx_strand_id
1 'polypeptide(L)'
;VNMLVTPKQFARSIVLEKKYGDRTSERLRAMMNAVLYRDADTVHEYLEAMADIEGGSDTLADYFADHYDEVFCFATSGSFTPQIEPDSDAKTHNTWLMEKIDEIDHGLAFGNFIEDTRPLLSRSEVADGDWMETAWVLRYEVPDAFEEMMIILRDRAQKMLEMFDAAFAPESP
;
A
#
# COMPACT_ATOMS: atom_id res chain seq x y z
N VAL A 1 -5.25 18.43 -27.86
CA VAL A 1 -4.46 17.24 -28.18
C VAL A 1 -4.25 16.44 -26.92
N ASN A 2 -4.84 15.25 -26.89
CA ASN A 2 -4.65 14.36 -25.76
C ASN A 2 -3.27 13.72 -25.86
N MET A 3 -2.33 14.27 -25.15
CA MET A 3 -1.04 13.62 -25.00
C MET A 3 -1.19 12.43 -24.09
N LEU A 4 -1.12 11.24 -24.68
CA LEU A 4 -1.13 10.01 -23.90
C LEU A 4 0.21 9.89 -23.18
N VAL A 5 0.15 9.92 -21.87
CA VAL A 5 1.33 9.72 -21.04
C VAL A 5 1.64 8.21 -21.03
N THR A 6 2.87 7.84 -21.38
CA THR A 6 3.27 6.44 -21.28
C THR A 6 3.41 6.03 -19.81
N PRO A 7 3.29 4.74 -19.49
CA PRO A 7 3.51 4.27 -18.12
C PRO A 7 4.83 4.73 -17.54
N LYS A 8 5.90 4.69 -18.32
CA LYS A 8 7.24 5.11 -17.90
C LYS A 8 7.31 6.60 -17.61
N GLN A 9 6.71 7.45 -18.46
CA GLN A 9 6.64 8.89 -18.25
C GLN A 9 5.83 9.24 -17.01
N PHE A 10 4.70 8.55 -16.82
CA PHE A 10 3.86 8.69 -15.65
C PHE A 10 4.67 8.39 -14.38
N ALA A 11 5.32 7.22 -14.33
CA ALA A 11 6.08 6.81 -13.18
C ALA A 11 7.16 7.82 -12.80
N ARG A 12 7.91 8.30 -13.78
CA ARG A 12 8.94 9.32 -13.56
C ARG A 12 8.36 10.61 -13.03
N SER A 13 7.25 11.07 -13.61
CA SER A 13 6.60 12.32 -13.20
C SER A 13 6.11 12.23 -11.77
N ILE A 14 5.49 11.11 -11.38
CA ILE A 14 4.94 10.93 -10.03
C ILE A 14 6.07 10.89 -9.00
N VAL A 15 7.14 10.14 -9.27
CA VAL A 15 8.28 10.05 -8.34
C VAL A 15 8.95 11.41 -8.16
N LEU A 16 9.10 12.18 -9.24
CA LEU A 16 9.67 13.54 -9.17
C LEU A 16 8.78 14.47 -8.35
N GLU A 17 7.47 14.45 -8.57
CA GLU A 17 6.53 15.27 -7.82
C GLU A 17 6.57 14.92 -6.33
N LYS A 18 6.67 13.64 -6.01
CA LYS A 18 6.79 13.17 -4.64
C LYS A 18 8.08 13.69 -3.99
N LYS A 19 9.20 13.67 -4.71
CA LYS A 19 10.51 14.05 -4.20
C LYS A 19 10.63 15.56 -3.97
N TYR A 20 10.08 16.36 -4.88
CA TYR A 20 10.27 17.81 -4.89
C TYR A 20 9.02 18.61 -4.56
N GLY A 21 7.87 17.97 -4.52
CA GLY A 21 6.60 18.60 -4.18
C GLY A 21 6.24 18.38 -2.73
N ASP A 22 5.60 19.36 -2.11
CA ASP A 22 5.03 19.24 -0.78
C ASP A 22 3.59 18.72 -0.91
N ARG A 23 3.46 17.40 -1.11
CA ARG A 23 2.16 16.80 -1.37
C ARG A 23 1.77 15.79 -0.31
N THR A 24 0.52 15.89 0.13
CA THR A 24 -0.08 14.91 1.03
C THR A 24 -0.36 13.61 0.30
N SER A 25 -0.55 12.52 1.04
CA SER A 25 -0.93 11.23 0.47
C SER A 25 -2.23 11.32 -0.32
N GLU A 26 -3.19 12.12 0.17
CA GLU A 26 -4.45 12.34 -0.54
C GLU A 26 -4.24 12.96 -1.91
N ARG A 27 -3.38 13.98 -2.02
CA ARG A 27 -3.10 14.63 -3.30
C ARG A 27 -2.33 13.71 -4.22
N LEU A 28 -1.42 12.91 -3.68
CA LEU A 28 -0.69 11.91 -4.45
C LEU A 28 -1.66 10.89 -5.06
N ARG A 29 -2.61 10.38 -4.26
CA ARG A 29 -3.63 9.46 -4.76
C ARG A 29 -4.46 10.10 -5.87
N ALA A 30 -4.89 11.34 -5.66
CA ALA A 30 -5.70 12.04 -6.66
C ALA A 30 -4.96 12.18 -8.00
N MET A 31 -3.69 12.55 -7.95
CA MET A 31 -2.87 12.69 -9.15
C MET A 31 -2.69 11.35 -9.86
N MET A 32 -2.37 10.31 -9.12
CA MET A 32 -2.19 8.97 -9.69
C MET A 32 -3.49 8.44 -10.27
N ASN A 33 -4.58 8.54 -9.51
CA ASN A 33 -5.87 8.01 -9.94
C ASN A 33 -6.38 8.69 -11.21
N ALA A 34 -6.09 9.97 -11.40
CA ALA A 34 -6.48 10.71 -12.60
C ALA A 34 -5.89 10.10 -13.87
N VAL A 35 -4.74 9.47 -13.79
CA VAL A 35 -4.11 8.79 -14.93
C VAL A 35 -4.44 7.31 -14.94
N LEU A 36 -4.33 6.63 -13.79
CA LEU A 36 -4.55 5.18 -13.68
C LEU A 36 -5.92 4.77 -14.21
N TYR A 37 -6.96 5.52 -13.85
CA TYR A 37 -8.34 5.13 -14.12
C TYR A 37 -8.94 5.78 -15.38
N ARG A 38 -8.08 6.26 -16.29
CA ARG A 38 -8.51 6.62 -17.65
C ARG A 38 -8.92 5.38 -18.44
N ASP A 39 -8.24 4.26 -18.16
CA ASP A 39 -8.51 2.98 -18.81
C ASP A 39 -8.22 1.85 -17.80
N ALA A 40 -9.28 1.18 -17.37
CA ALA A 40 -9.17 0.11 -16.37
C ALA A 40 -8.28 -1.04 -16.85
N ASP A 41 -8.16 -1.24 -18.16
CA ASP A 41 -7.39 -2.35 -18.72
C ASP A 41 -5.88 -2.11 -18.66
N THR A 42 -5.44 -0.86 -18.46
CA THR A 42 -4.01 -0.51 -18.45
C THR A 42 -3.46 -0.16 -17.08
N VAL A 43 -4.29 -0.21 -16.03
CA VAL A 43 -3.85 0.14 -14.67
C VAL A 43 -2.60 -0.63 -14.26
N HIS A 44 -2.57 -1.94 -14.51
CA HIS A 44 -1.44 -2.79 -14.15
C HIS A 44 -0.13 -2.36 -14.82
N GLU A 45 -0.20 -1.85 -16.05
CA GLU A 45 1.00 -1.39 -16.77
C GLU A 45 1.63 -0.16 -16.11
N TYR A 46 0.79 0.77 -15.65
CA TYR A 46 1.27 1.96 -14.94
C TYR A 46 1.85 1.61 -13.58
N LEU A 47 1.23 0.68 -12.86
CA LEU A 47 1.72 0.23 -11.56
C LEU A 47 3.02 -0.55 -11.69
N GLU A 48 3.15 -1.40 -12.70
CA GLU A 48 4.38 -2.12 -12.99
C GLU A 48 5.53 -1.14 -13.27
N ALA A 49 5.28 -0.12 -14.09
CA ALA A 49 6.27 0.91 -14.40
C ALA A 49 6.71 1.67 -13.14
N MET A 50 5.77 1.95 -12.22
CA MET A 50 6.10 2.57 -10.93
C MET A 50 7.07 1.70 -10.13
N ALA A 51 6.80 0.41 -10.05
CA ALA A 51 7.64 -0.51 -9.28
C ALA A 51 9.04 -0.67 -9.88
N ASP A 52 9.18 -0.47 -11.19
CA ASP A 52 10.45 -0.69 -11.90
C ASP A 52 11.45 0.46 -11.75
N ILE A 53 11.02 1.64 -11.30
CA ILE A 53 11.92 2.79 -11.19
C ILE A 53 12.34 3.02 -9.75
N GLU A 54 13.50 3.66 -9.58
CA GLU A 54 14.02 4.02 -8.26
C GLU A 54 13.04 4.96 -7.55
N GLY A 55 12.69 4.64 -6.33
CA GLY A 55 11.73 5.41 -5.53
C GLY A 55 10.28 5.11 -5.83
N GLY A 56 9.99 4.26 -6.81
CA GLY A 56 8.62 3.94 -7.19
C GLY A 56 7.86 3.16 -6.14
N SER A 57 8.49 2.15 -5.55
CA SER A 57 7.86 1.36 -4.49
C SER A 57 7.58 2.20 -3.24
N ASP A 58 8.50 3.11 -2.88
CA ASP A 58 8.27 4.07 -1.79
C ASP A 58 7.08 4.99 -2.09
N THR A 59 6.96 5.41 -3.33
CA THR A 59 5.84 6.25 -3.76
C THR A 59 4.52 5.48 -3.70
N LEU A 60 4.51 4.21 -4.07
CA LEU A 60 3.34 3.35 -3.91
C LEU A 60 2.96 3.22 -2.43
N ALA A 61 3.95 3.06 -1.55
CA ALA A 61 3.69 3.01 -0.11
C ALA A 61 3.06 4.31 0.39
N ASP A 62 3.53 5.46 -0.11
CA ASP A 62 2.93 6.76 0.24
C ASP A 62 1.49 6.89 -0.26
N TYR A 63 1.21 6.31 -1.42
CA TYR A 63 -0.14 6.28 -1.98
C TYR A 63 -1.12 5.58 -1.01
N PHE A 64 -0.67 4.55 -0.31
CA PHE A 64 -1.49 3.78 0.63
C PHE A 64 -1.36 4.23 2.09
N ALA A 65 -0.57 5.26 2.37
CA ALA A 65 -0.21 5.61 3.75
C ALA A 65 -1.41 5.92 4.65
N ASP A 66 -2.48 6.50 4.10
CA ASP A 66 -3.68 6.84 4.87
C ASP A 66 -4.59 5.64 5.13
N HIS A 67 -4.32 4.51 4.48
CA HIS A 67 -5.16 3.30 4.52
C HIS A 67 -4.35 2.05 4.83
N TYR A 68 -3.24 2.21 5.56
CA TYR A 68 -2.34 1.07 5.79
C TYR A 68 -3.00 -0.06 6.58
N ASP A 69 -3.92 0.25 7.52
CA ASP A 69 -4.63 -0.78 8.28
C ASP A 69 -5.46 -1.67 7.35
N GLU A 70 -6.22 -1.05 6.46
CA GLU A 70 -7.06 -1.76 5.50
C GLU A 70 -6.22 -2.57 4.53
N VAL A 71 -5.08 -2.02 4.09
CA VAL A 71 -4.16 -2.71 3.17
C VAL A 71 -3.51 -3.90 3.85
N PHE A 72 -3.08 -3.77 5.11
CA PHE A 72 -2.55 -4.90 5.88
C PHE A 72 -3.58 -6.00 6.05
N CYS A 73 -4.82 -5.63 6.33
CA CYS A 73 -5.91 -6.60 6.44
C CYS A 73 -6.14 -7.32 5.10
N PHE A 74 -6.15 -6.58 4.00
CA PHE A 74 -6.29 -7.14 2.66
C PHE A 74 -5.15 -8.09 2.32
N ALA A 75 -3.91 -7.73 2.66
CA ALA A 75 -2.73 -8.56 2.40
C ALA A 75 -2.79 -9.90 3.15
N THR A 76 -3.32 -9.90 4.36
CA THR A 76 -3.32 -11.10 5.23
C THR A 76 -4.61 -11.92 5.13
N SER A 77 -5.75 -11.29 4.85
CA SER A 77 -7.04 -11.98 4.86
C SER A 77 -7.82 -11.90 3.55
N GLY A 78 -7.43 -11.01 2.64
CA GLY A 78 -8.17 -10.77 1.39
C GLY A 78 -9.35 -9.82 1.54
N SER A 79 -9.57 -9.28 2.74
CA SER A 79 -10.65 -8.33 3.02
C SER A 79 -10.06 -6.98 3.41
N PHE A 80 -10.73 -5.89 3.00
CA PHE A 80 -10.32 -4.53 3.36
C PHE A 80 -10.87 -4.08 4.71
N THR A 81 -11.66 -4.91 5.38
CA THR A 81 -12.29 -4.52 6.65
C THR A 81 -11.45 -5.03 7.81
N PRO A 82 -10.71 -4.17 8.53
CA PRO A 82 -9.98 -4.58 9.72
C PRO A 82 -10.93 -5.05 10.81
N GLN A 83 -10.56 -6.14 11.49
CA GLN A 83 -11.33 -6.66 12.61
C GLN A 83 -10.87 -6.02 13.91
N ILE A 84 -11.02 -4.70 13.97
CA ILE A 84 -10.69 -3.88 15.13
C ILE A 84 -11.70 -2.75 15.20
N GLU A 85 -12.13 -2.41 16.41
CA GLU A 85 -13.07 -1.32 16.59
C GLU A 85 -12.46 0.02 16.14
N PRO A 86 -13.18 0.85 15.37
CA PRO A 86 -12.63 2.11 14.85
C PRO A 86 -12.23 3.10 15.94
N ASP A 87 -12.85 3.01 17.13
CA ASP A 87 -12.59 3.88 18.26
C ASP A 87 -11.66 3.25 19.30
N SER A 88 -10.96 2.19 18.94
CA SER A 88 -9.99 1.52 19.81
C SER A 88 -8.89 2.48 20.23
N ASP A 89 -8.38 2.32 21.46
CA ASP A 89 -7.27 3.12 21.94
C ASP A 89 -5.96 2.73 21.19
N ALA A 90 -4.93 3.56 21.36
CA ALA A 90 -3.67 3.38 20.68
C ALA A 90 -3.00 2.03 21.04
N LYS A 91 -3.15 1.59 22.30
CA LYS A 91 -2.57 0.33 22.75
C LYS A 91 -3.21 -0.87 22.05
N THR A 92 -4.54 -0.87 21.94
CA THR A 92 -5.28 -1.94 21.26
C THR A 92 -4.93 -1.96 19.78
N HIS A 93 -4.88 -0.80 19.14
CA HIS A 93 -4.50 -0.68 17.74
C HIS A 93 -3.07 -1.19 17.52
N ASN A 94 -2.13 -0.82 18.38
CA ASN A 94 -0.74 -1.25 18.25
C ASN A 94 -0.59 -2.76 18.42
N THR A 95 -1.35 -3.38 19.32
CA THR A 95 -1.37 -4.83 19.49
C THR A 95 -1.86 -5.52 18.21
N TRP A 96 -2.94 -5.02 17.63
CA TRP A 96 -3.47 -5.52 16.35
C TRP A 96 -2.44 -5.36 15.24
N LEU A 97 -1.78 -4.21 15.16
CA LEU A 97 -0.78 -3.93 14.14
C LEU A 97 0.44 -4.85 14.27
N MET A 98 0.88 -5.13 15.49
CA MET A 98 1.98 -6.07 15.75
C MET A 98 1.63 -7.47 15.24
N GLU A 99 0.40 -7.91 15.45
CA GLU A 99 -0.07 -9.20 14.95
C GLU A 99 -0.05 -9.25 13.42
N LYS A 100 -0.47 -8.16 12.76
CA LYS A 100 -0.46 -8.08 11.30
C LYS A 100 0.95 -8.07 10.73
N ILE A 101 1.87 -7.35 11.36
CA ILE A 101 3.29 -7.34 10.98
C ILE A 101 3.86 -8.76 11.07
N ASP A 102 3.54 -9.49 12.15
CA ASP A 102 4.01 -10.85 12.35
C ASP A 102 3.48 -11.79 11.25
N GLU A 103 2.22 -11.67 10.88
CA GLU A 103 1.62 -12.45 9.79
C GLU A 103 2.30 -12.16 8.45
N ILE A 104 2.59 -10.90 8.17
CA ILE A 104 3.28 -10.49 6.95
C ILE A 104 4.70 -11.06 6.92
N ASP A 105 5.44 -10.94 8.01
CA ASP A 105 6.81 -11.44 8.13
C ASP A 105 6.86 -12.96 7.93
N HIS A 106 5.88 -13.67 8.49
CA HIS A 106 5.78 -15.12 8.35
C HIS A 106 5.57 -15.52 6.89
N GLY A 107 4.66 -14.83 6.20
CA GLY A 107 4.41 -15.07 4.78
C GLY A 107 5.64 -14.82 3.92
N LEU A 108 6.35 -13.71 4.17
CA LEU A 108 7.57 -13.37 3.44
C LEU A 108 8.67 -14.41 3.66
N ALA A 109 8.86 -14.85 4.91
CA ALA A 109 9.91 -15.81 5.28
C ALA A 109 9.73 -17.16 4.58
N PHE A 110 8.49 -17.58 4.35
CA PHE A 110 8.19 -18.86 3.71
C PHE A 110 7.90 -18.74 2.22
N GLY A 111 8.03 -17.55 1.64
CA GLY A 111 7.83 -17.33 0.21
C GLY A 111 6.40 -17.54 -0.27
N ASN A 112 5.44 -17.59 0.65
CA ASN A 112 4.03 -17.81 0.34
C ASN A 112 3.14 -16.65 0.78
N PHE A 113 3.68 -15.44 0.67
CA PHE A 113 2.97 -14.22 1.05
C PHE A 113 1.63 -14.08 0.34
N ILE A 114 1.58 -14.48 -0.93
CA ILE A 114 0.35 -14.58 -1.69
C ILE A 114 0.16 -16.05 -2.08
N GLU A 115 -0.35 -16.83 -1.12
CA GLU A 115 -0.44 -18.28 -1.28
C GLU A 115 -1.55 -18.70 -2.25
N ASP A 116 -2.67 -17.97 -2.23
CA ASP A 116 -3.79 -18.23 -3.13
C ASP A 116 -3.92 -17.05 -4.09
N THR A 117 -3.65 -17.30 -5.37
CA THR A 117 -3.73 -16.29 -6.41
C THR A 117 -5.15 -16.00 -6.87
N ARG A 118 -6.12 -16.81 -6.42
CA ARG A 118 -7.53 -16.56 -6.76
C ARG A 118 -8.09 -15.49 -5.84
N PRO A 119 -8.59 -14.37 -6.39
CA PRO A 119 -9.12 -13.30 -5.55
C PRO A 119 -10.40 -13.74 -4.84
N LEU A 120 -10.48 -13.46 -3.53
CA LEU A 120 -11.71 -13.65 -2.74
C LEU A 120 -12.80 -12.67 -3.19
N LEU A 121 -12.38 -11.49 -3.65
CA LEU A 121 -13.26 -10.47 -4.19
C LEU A 121 -12.90 -10.28 -5.66
N SER A 122 -13.89 -10.10 -6.51
CA SER A 122 -13.63 -9.72 -7.89
C SER A 122 -13.22 -8.24 -7.96
N ARG A 123 -12.57 -7.86 -9.05
CA ARG A 123 -12.18 -6.46 -9.25
C ARG A 123 -13.39 -5.52 -9.19
N SER A 124 -14.53 -5.94 -9.76
CA SER A 124 -15.75 -5.13 -9.76
C SER A 124 -16.34 -4.92 -8.37
N GLU A 125 -16.09 -5.84 -7.43
CA GLU A 125 -16.56 -5.70 -6.05
C GLU A 125 -15.77 -4.67 -5.26
N VAL A 126 -14.53 -4.36 -5.69
CA VAL A 126 -13.69 -3.36 -5.03
C VAL A 126 -13.43 -2.15 -5.92
N ALA A 127 -13.93 -2.16 -7.16
CA ALA A 127 -13.61 -1.15 -8.16
C ALA A 127 -14.35 0.15 -7.87
N ASP A 128 -13.64 1.10 -7.30
CA ASP A 128 -14.14 2.45 -7.03
C ASP A 128 -13.26 3.54 -7.66
N GLY A 129 -12.26 3.13 -8.46
CA GLY A 129 -11.34 4.06 -9.11
C GLY A 129 -10.38 4.73 -8.15
N ASP A 130 -10.07 4.10 -7.02
CA ASP A 130 -9.21 4.62 -5.99
C ASP A 130 -8.36 3.49 -5.38
N TRP A 131 -7.85 3.71 -4.20
CA TRP A 131 -6.84 2.87 -3.55
C TRP A 131 -7.26 1.40 -3.38
N MET A 132 -8.53 1.09 -3.17
CA MET A 132 -8.97 -0.31 -3.07
C MET A 132 -8.75 -1.07 -4.36
N GLU A 133 -9.15 -0.48 -5.48
CA GLU A 133 -8.93 -1.09 -6.78
C GLU A 133 -7.44 -1.19 -7.09
N THR A 134 -6.68 -0.14 -6.74
CA THR A 134 -5.23 -0.14 -6.93
C THR A 134 -4.56 -1.26 -6.14
N ALA A 135 -4.95 -1.47 -4.88
CA ALA A 135 -4.45 -2.56 -4.06
C ALA A 135 -4.80 -3.92 -4.67
N TRP A 136 -6.03 -4.06 -5.16
CA TRP A 136 -6.48 -5.28 -5.80
C TRP A 136 -5.63 -5.61 -7.04
N VAL A 137 -5.43 -4.62 -7.91
CA VAL A 137 -4.62 -4.81 -9.14
C VAL A 137 -3.18 -5.18 -8.78
N LEU A 138 -2.58 -4.50 -7.82
CA LEU A 138 -1.22 -4.83 -7.38
C LEU A 138 -1.14 -6.26 -6.89
N ARG A 139 -2.03 -6.67 -6.01
CA ARG A 139 -1.96 -8.00 -5.41
C ARG A 139 -2.12 -9.11 -6.45
N TYR A 140 -3.07 -8.97 -7.35
CA TYR A 140 -3.45 -10.06 -8.24
C TYR A 140 -2.87 -9.96 -9.65
N GLU A 141 -2.50 -8.78 -10.10
CA GLU A 141 -1.95 -8.60 -11.44
C GLU A 141 -0.45 -8.22 -11.44
N VAL A 142 0.04 -7.60 -10.36
CA VAL A 142 1.45 -7.20 -10.25
C VAL A 142 1.98 -7.58 -8.86
N PRO A 143 1.96 -8.88 -8.51
CA PRO A 143 2.24 -9.33 -7.13
C PRO A 143 3.62 -8.97 -6.62
N ASP A 144 4.64 -8.92 -7.48
CA ASP A 144 5.99 -8.53 -7.05
C ASP A 144 6.03 -7.08 -6.57
N ALA A 145 5.30 -6.19 -7.26
CA ALA A 145 5.18 -4.80 -6.86
C ALA A 145 4.42 -4.66 -5.54
N PHE A 146 3.37 -5.47 -5.37
CA PHE A 146 2.61 -5.49 -4.14
C PHE A 146 3.48 -5.90 -2.96
N GLU A 147 4.28 -6.95 -3.13
CA GLU A 147 5.18 -7.44 -2.09
C GLU A 147 6.21 -6.38 -1.69
N GLU A 148 6.87 -5.74 -2.66
CA GLU A 148 7.83 -4.67 -2.39
C GLU A 148 7.20 -3.51 -1.62
N MET A 149 6.02 -3.08 -2.04
CA MET A 149 5.29 -2.02 -1.37
C MET A 149 4.92 -2.42 0.06
N MET A 150 4.50 -3.67 0.27
CA MET A 150 4.14 -4.18 1.60
C MET A 150 5.33 -4.24 2.53
N ILE A 151 6.51 -4.59 2.04
CA ILE A 151 7.74 -4.56 2.84
C ILE A 151 8.00 -3.15 3.36
N ILE A 152 7.83 -2.15 2.51
CA ILE A 152 8.05 -0.75 2.89
C ILE A 152 7.01 -0.30 3.93
N LEU A 153 5.74 -0.60 3.72
CA LEU A 153 4.69 -0.27 4.69
C LEU A 153 4.92 -0.98 6.03
N ARG A 154 5.32 -2.24 5.97
CA ARG A 154 5.65 -3.03 7.17
C ARG A 154 6.80 -2.36 7.95
N ASP A 155 7.86 -1.95 7.26
CA ASP A 155 8.99 -1.31 7.89
C ASP A 155 8.60 0.02 8.53
N ARG A 156 7.76 0.81 7.87
CA ARG A 156 7.24 2.06 8.40
C ARG A 156 6.38 1.84 9.65
N ALA A 157 5.53 0.82 9.63
CA ALA A 157 4.69 0.48 10.76
C ALA A 157 5.54 0.01 11.95
N GLN A 158 6.56 -0.81 11.69
CA GLN A 158 7.47 -1.27 12.73
C GLN A 158 8.20 -0.11 13.41
N LYS A 159 8.71 0.84 12.61
CA LYS A 159 9.37 2.03 13.14
C LYS A 159 8.43 2.88 13.97
N MET A 160 7.18 3.01 13.54
CA MET A 160 6.16 3.76 14.26
C MET A 160 5.88 3.12 15.63
N LEU A 161 5.80 1.78 15.69
CA LEU A 161 5.62 1.05 16.93
C LEU A 161 6.83 1.23 17.86
N GLU A 162 8.03 1.18 17.33
CA GLU A 162 9.26 1.38 18.10
C GLU A 162 9.32 2.80 18.70
N MET A 163 8.93 3.80 17.91
CA MET A 163 8.88 5.18 18.38
C MET A 163 7.82 5.37 19.47
N PHE A 164 6.68 4.71 19.34
CA PHE A 164 5.62 4.74 20.35
C PHE A 164 6.14 4.13 21.67
N ASP A 165 6.75 2.94 21.60
CA ASP A 165 7.31 2.27 22.77
C ASP A 165 8.39 3.11 23.45
N ALA A 166 9.28 3.73 22.66
CA ALA A 166 10.32 4.60 23.19
C ALA A 166 9.75 5.83 23.90
N ALA A 167 8.66 6.41 23.34
CA ALA A 167 8.03 7.61 23.90
C ALA A 167 7.30 7.32 25.21
N PHE A 168 6.79 6.11 25.40
CA PHE A 168 5.99 5.71 26.56
C PHE A 168 6.68 4.68 27.44
N ALA A 169 7.94 4.32 27.15
CA ALA A 169 8.70 3.42 27.99
C ALA A 169 8.96 4.09 29.34
N PRO A 170 8.82 3.33 30.46
CA PRO A 170 9.16 3.88 31.77
C PRO A 170 10.65 4.21 31.81
N GLU A 171 10.98 5.39 32.34
CA GLU A 171 12.39 5.75 32.55
C GLU A 171 13.01 4.76 33.50
N SER A 172 14.09 4.13 33.05
CA SER A 172 14.86 3.25 33.91
C SER A 172 15.54 4.10 35.00
N PRO A 173 15.43 3.73 36.26
CA PRO A 173 16.15 4.43 37.32
C PRO A 173 17.65 4.32 37.15
#